data_faf173b2e3f26ae54fb49d5d592d6848
#
_entry.id   faf173b2e3f26ae54fb49d5d592d6848
#
_cell.length_a   1.000
_cell.length_b   1.000
_cell.length_c   1.000
_cell.angle_alpha   90.00
_cell.angle_beta   90.00
_cell.angle_gamma   90.00
#
_symmetry.space_group_name_H-M   'P 1'
#
loop_
_entity.id
_entity.type
_entity.pdbx_description
1 polymer ?
#
loop_
_entity_poly.entity_id
_entity_poly.type
_entity_poly.pdbx_seq_one_letter_code
_entity_poly.pdbx_strand_id
1 'polypeptide(L)'
;TSANAEKLILGIFTGVAVLMLLIAFLSAASAILKINREERAPGRVVEIIERREYVNEQDRVVQDYYYPVVEFVSGDGRFHSVQMTEGSSAPSHEVGDEVTVLYNPERPLEARIQSFGSLALMWVLPGITGILGLAFLGGVIAVRKFMPPTEESQNELA
;
A
#
# COMPACT_ATOMS: atom_id res chain seq x y z
N THR A 1 -21.59 -36.27 5.17
CA THR A 1 -21.31 -35.29 4.06
C THR A 1 -21.32 -33.85 4.56
N SER A 2 -22.21 -33.47 5.47
CA SER A 2 -22.28 -32.10 6.02
C SER A 2 -21.05 -31.74 6.84
N ALA A 3 -20.56 -32.63 7.68
CA ALA A 3 -19.36 -32.42 8.51
C ALA A 3 -18.07 -32.23 7.68
N ASN A 4 -17.97 -32.88 6.52
CA ASN A 4 -16.83 -32.72 5.63
C ASN A 4 -16.89 -31.39 4.89
N ALA A 5 -18.07 -30.92 4.50
CA ALA A 5 -18.26 -29.62 3.88
C ALA A 5 -17.93 -28.47 4.87
N GLU A 6 -18.35 -28.61 6.12
CA GLU A 6 -18.04 -27.63 7.17
C GLU A 6 -16.53 -27.53 7.42
N LYS A 7 -15.85 -28.67 7.56
CA LYS A 7 -14.38 -28.70 7.72
C LYS A 7 -13.66 -28.10 6.52
N LEU A 8 -14.17 -28.34 5.31
CA LEU A 8 -13.61 -27.77 4.08
C LEU A 8 -13.76 -26.26 4.06
N ILE A 9 -14.97 -25.76 4.37
CA ILE A 9 -15.26 -24.32 4.43
C ILE A 9 -14.36 -23.63 5.47
N LEU A 10 -14.30 -24.17 6.69
CA LEU A 10 -13.43 -23.65 7.75
C LEU A 10 -11.96 -23.68 7.35
N GLY A 11 -11.52 -24.71 6.65
CA GLY A 11 -10.16 -24.82 6.12
C GLY A 11 -9.85 -23.74 5.08
N ILE A 12 -10.77 -23.47 4.17
CA ILE A 12 -10.63 -22.41 3.16
C ILE A 12 -10.57 -21.03 3.83
N PHE A 13 -11.49 -20.73 4.76
CA PHE A 13 -11.48 -19.45 5.48
C PHE A 13 -10.22 -19.25 6.30
N THR A 14 -9.74 -20.29 6.95
CA THR A 14 -8.46 -20.25 7.69
C THR A 14 -7.30 -19.99 6.74
N GLY A 15 -7.24 -20.65 5.60
CA GLY A 15 -6.22 -20.45 4.58
C GLY A 15 -6.20 -19.03 4.04
N VAL A 16 -7.38 -18.48 3.74
CA VAL A 16 -7.52 -17.08 3.29
C VAL A 16 -7.06 -16.10 4.37
N ALA A 17 -7.46 -16.31 5.63
CA ALA A 17 -7.04 -15.46 6.74
C ALA A 17 -5.52 -15.45 6.92
N VAL A 18 -4.89 -16.62 6.90
CA VAL A 18 -3.43 -16.74 6.99
C VAL A 18 -2.72 -16.05 5.84
N LEU A 19 -3.22 -16.25 4.62
CA LEU A 19 -2.66 -15.61 3.42
C LEU A 19 -2.74 -14.08 3.51
N MET A 20 -3.89 -13.54 3.93
CA MET A 20 -4.09 -12.10 4.10
C MET A 20 -3.16 -11.51 5.17
N LEU A 21 -2.98 -12.21 6.30
CA LEU A 21 -2.07 -11.78 7.35
C LEU A 21 -0.60 -11.82 6.89
N LEU A 22 -0.23 -12.80 6.09
CA LEU A 22 1.09 -12.91 5.49
C LEU A 22 1.38 -11.75 4.53
N ILE A 23 0.43 -11.44 3.66
CA ILE A 23 0.53 -10.28 2.74
C ILE A 23 0.64 -8.98 3.55
N ALA A 24 -0.17 -8.80 4.59
CA ALA A 24 -0.12 -7.64 5.45
C ALA A 24 1.24 -7.48 6.13
N PHE A 25 1.79 -8.58 6.66
CA PHE A 25 3.10 -8.60 7.30
C PHE A 25 4.23 -8.26 6.33
N LEU A 26 4.27 -8.88 5.16
CA LEU A 26 5.28 -8.62 4.14
C LEU A 26 5.20 -7.18 3.61
N SER A 27 3.98 -6.67 3.41
CA SER A 27 3.77 -5.28 2.98
C SER A 27 4.22 -4.28 4.04
N ALA A 28 3.91 -4.52 5.31
CA ALA A 28 4.35 -3.68 6.41
C ALA A 28 5.87 -3.71 6.59
N ALA A 29 6.48 -4.89 6.51
CA ALA A 29 7.93 -5.04 6.59
C ALA A 29 8.64 -4.28 5.46
N SER A 30 8.15 -4.40 4.23
CA SER A 30 8.73 -3.67 3.08
C SER A 30 8.57 -2.15 3.22
N ALA A 31 7.44 -1.67 3.75
CA ALA A 31 7.22 -0.26 4.02
C ALA A 31 8.21 0.29 5.06
N ILE A 32 8.42 -0.43 6.16
CA ILE A 32 9.38 -0.05 7.21
C ILE A 32 10.80 -0.02 6.66
N LEU A 33 11.22 -1.03 5.90
CA LEU A 33 12.54 -1.07 5.29
C LEU A 33 12.77 0.09 4.32
N LYS A 34 11.74 0.47 3.56
CA LYS A 34 11.81 1.60 2.64
C LYS A 34 11.99 2.92 3.40
N ILE A 35 11.18 3.16 4.44
CA ILE A 35 11.28 4.37 5.28
C ILE A 35 12.68 4.49 5.92
N ASN A 36 13.24 3.40 6.42
CA ASN A 36 14.54 3.40 7.08
C ASN A 36 15.72 3.62 6.13
N ARG A 37 15.53 3.43 4.82
CA ARG A 37 16.56 3.66 3.79
C ARG A 37 16.49 5.05 3.17
N GLU A 38 15.38 5.76 3.35
CA GLU A 38 15.19 7.08 2.78
C GLU A 38 15.83 8.15 3.65
N GLU A 39 16.58 9.03 3.01
CA GLU A 39 17.10 10.27 3.58
C GLU A 39 16.21 11.45 3.18
N ARG A 40 16.34 12.53 3.93
CA ARG A 40 15.59 13.77 3.72
C ARG A 40 16.52 14.87 3.27
N ALA A 41 16.13 15.59 2.22
CA ALA A 41 16.83 16.78 1.77
C ALA A 41 15.85 17.91 1.50
N PRO A 42 16.23 19.16 1.76
CA PRO A 42 15.46 20.31 1.28
C PRO A 42 15.56 20.37 -0.24
N GLY A 43 14.43 20.58 -0.89
CA GLY A 43 14.32 20.72 -2.32
C GLY A 43 13.46 21.91 -2.70
N ARG A 44 13.51 22.27 -3.99
CA ARG A 44 12.69 23.33 -4.56
C ARG A 44 12.04 22.86 -5.85
N VAL A 45 10.78 23.18 -6.01
CA VAL A 45 10.05 22.94 -7.26
C VAL A 45 10.51 23.97 -8.30
N VAL A 46 11.08 23.49 -9.40
CA VAL A 46 11.63 24.37 -10.45
C VAL A 46 10.78 24.39 -11.71
N GLU A 47 9.98 23.35 -11.92
CA GLU A 47 9.11 23.21 -13.08
C GLU A 47 7.90 22.33 -12.73
N ILE A 48 6.79 22.55 -13.44
CA ILE A 48 5.62 21.66 -13.38
C ILE A 48 5.33 21.22 -14.80
N ILE A 49 5.42 19.92 -15.03
CA ILE A 49 5.15 19.31 -16.34
C ILE A 49 3.68 18.88 -16.38
N GLU A 50 2.94 19.45 -17.31
CA GLU A 50 1.56 19.07 -17.57
C GLU A 50 1.54 17.95 -18.60
N ARG A 51 0.85 16.86 -18.32
CA ARG A 51 0.60 15.75 -19.23
C ARG A 51 -0.88 15.46 -19.32
N ARG A 52 -1.33 15.28 -20.52
CA ARG A 52 -2.69 14.83 -20.81
C ARG A 52 -2.70 13.32 -20.95
N GLU A 53 -3.44 12.65 -20.07
CA GLU A 53 -3.53 11.20 -20.03
C GLU A 53 -4.98 10.74 -20.18
N TYR A 54 -5.16 9.58 -20.83
CA TYR A 54 -6.48 8.95 -20.93
C TYR A 54 -6.80 8.23 -19.63
N VAL A 55 -7.84 8.66 -18.94
CA VAL A 55 -8.36 7.99 -17.72
C VAL A 55 -9.19 6.78 -18.11
N ASN A 56 -9.89 6.87 -19.26
CA ASN A 56 -10.65 5.78 -19.82
C ASN A 56 -10.49 5.79 -21.34
N GLU A 57 -9.80 4.76 -21.86
CA GLU A 57 -9.57 4.61 -23.31
C GLU A 57 -10.86 4.36 -24.09
N GLN A 58 -11.85 3.70 -23.47
CA GLN A 58 -13.11 3.35 -24.10
C GLN A 58 -14.01 4.57 -24.31
N ASP A 59 -14.07 5.44 -23.29
CA ASP A 59 -14.89 6.65 -23.33
C ASP A 59 -14.13 7.90 -23.80
N ARG A 60 -12.84 7.76 -24.11
CA ARG A 60 -11.93 8.86 -24.48
C ARG A 60 -11.93 10.02 -23.48
N VAL A 61 -12.10 9.70 -22.19
CA VAL A 61 -11.99 10.68 -21.12
C VAL A 61 -10.53 11.02 -20.92
N VAL A 62 -10.19 12.28 -21.12
CA VAL A 62 -8.84 12.83 -21.00
C VAL A 62 -8.77 13.68 -19.76
N GLN A 63 -7.69 13.54 -18.99
CA GLN A 63 -7.42 14.37 -17.81
C GLN A 63 -5.99 14.88 -17.84
N ASP A 64 -5.83 16.13 -17.43
CA ASP A 64 -4.51 16.73 -17.30
C ASP A 64 -3.93 16.36 -15.93
N TYR A 65 -2.68 15.92 -15.91
CA TYR A 65 -1.90 15.60 -14.74
C TYR A 65 -0.68 16.51 -14.65
N TYR A 66 -0.36 16.93 -13.45
CA TYR A 66 0.72 17.85 -13.14
C TYR A 66 1.82 17.12 -12.37
N TYR A 67 3.02 17.09 -12.95
CA TYR A 67 4.20 16.43 -12.41
C TYR A 67 5.24 17.48 -12.03
N PRO A 68 5.51 17.71 -10.75
CA PRO A 68 6.53 18.65 -10.34
C PRO A 68 7.93 18.10 -10.60
N VAL A 69 8.82 18.97 -11.05
CA VAL A 69 10.27 18.73 -11.13
C VAL A 69 10.90 19.40 -9.93
N VAL A 70 11.65 18.64 -9.14
CA VAL A 70 12.27 19.12 -7.91
C VAL A 70 13.78 19.02 -8.00
N GLU A 71 14.45 20.08 -7.60
CA GLU A 71 15.90 20.12 -7.44
C GLU A 71 16.25 20.00 -5.95
N PHE A 72 17.22 19.17 -5.65
CA PHE A 72 17.75 19.00 -4.30
C PHE A 72 19.21 18.56 -4.32
N VAL A 73 19.87 18.72 -3.17
CA VAL A 73 21.24 18.24 -2.96
C VAL A 73 21.20 17.06 -2.02
N SER A 74 21.73 15.92 -2.44
CA SER A 74 21.84 14.72 -1.60
C SER A 74 22.92 14.89 -0.53
N GLY A 75 22.88 14.00 0.48
CA GLY A 75 23.83 14.06 1.61
C GLY A 75 25.31 13.94 1.23
N ASP A 76 25.62 13.38 0.07
CA ASP A 76 26.95 13.31 -0.52
C ASP A 76 27.37 14.60 -1.29
N GLY A 77 26.52 15.63 -1.27
CA GLY A 77 26.78 16.92 -1.92
C GLY A 77 26.48 16.97 -3.41
N ARG A 78 25.85 15.94 -3.98
CA ARG A 78 25.48 15.93 -5.39
C ARG A 78 24.16 16.61 -5.62
N PHE A 79 24.12 17.39 -6.70
CA PHE A 79 22.92 18.05 -7.17
C PHE A 79 22.09 17.11 -8.05
N HIS A 80 20.79 17.08 -7.80
CA HIS A 80 19.81 16.27 -8.54
C HIS A 80 18.64 17.12 -8.97
N SER A 81 18.16 16.89 -10.20
CA SER A 81 16.90 17.41 -10.71
C SER A 81 16.05 16.24 -11.13
N VAL A 82 14.92 16.03 -10.46
CA VAL A 82 14.10 14.82 -10.62
C VAL A 82 12.64 15.21 -10.86
N GLN A 83 12.08 14.68 -11.97
CA GLN A 83 10.63 14.73 -12.18
C GLN A 83 9.97 13.71 -11.26
N MET A 84 8.97 14.15 -10.49
CA MET A 84 8.19 13.25 -9.64
C MET A 84 7.39 12.28 -10.51
N THR A 85 7.31 11.03 -10.05
CA THR A 85 6.54 9.98 -10.74
C THR A 85 5.05 10.05 -10.43
N GLU A 86 4.68 10.70 -9.34
CA GLU A 86 3.30 10.89 -8.93
C GLU A 86 2.80 12.24 -9.45
N GLY A 87 1.85 12.19 -10.39
CA GLY A 87 1.14 13.34 -10.89
C GLY A 87 -0.19 13.53 -10.15
N SER A 88 -0.63 14.78 -10.03
CA SER A 88 -1.94 15.12 -9.48
C SER A 88 -2.84 15.78 -10.53
N SER A 89 -4.15 15.53 -10.43
CA SER A 89 -5.16 16.13 -11.31
C SER A 89 -5.37 17.64 -11.10
N ALA A 90 -4.82 18.16 -10.00
CA ALA A 90 -4.74 19.58 -9.72
C ALA A 90 -3.31 19.90 -9.27
N PRO A 91 -2.72 21.04 -9.64
CA PRO A 91 -1.40 21.42 -9.20
C PRO A 91 -1.40 21.57 -7.68
N SER A 92 -0.65 20.70 -7.00
CA SER A 92 -0.49 20.72 -5.54
C SER A 92 0.70 21.55 -5.07
N HIS A 93 1.54 21.96 -6.01
CA HIS A 93 2.73 22.76 -5.79
C HIS A 93 2.87 23.83 -6.87
N GLU A 94 3.56 24.89 -6.54
CA GLU A 94 3.91 25.97 -7.47
C GLU A 94 5.43 26.01 -7.70
N VAL A 95 5.84 26.57 -8.82
CA VAL A 95 7.26 26.80 -9.11
C VAL A 95 7.82 27.76 -8.08
N GLY A 96 8.90 27.37 -7.42
CA GLY A 96 9.52 28.12 -6.32
C GLY A 96 9.23 27.57 -4.94
N ASP A 97 8.25 26.68 -4.79
CA ASP A 97 7.91 26.07 -3.51
C ASP A 97 9.09 25.29 -2.93
N GLU A 98 9.30 25.47 -1.63
CA GLU A 98 10.25 24.67 -0.87
C GLU A 98 9.55 23.41 -0.36
N VAL A 99 10.17 22.28 -0.63
CA VAL A 99 9.63 20.96 -0.29
C VAL A 99 10.68 20.10 0.38
N THR A 100 10.24 19.12 1.18
CA THR A 100 11.13 18.10 1.70
C THR A 100 11.10 16.91 0.76
N VAL A 101 12.28 16.56 0.25
CA VAL A 101 12.46 15.41 -0.65
C VAL A 101 12.92 14.22 0.16
N LEU A 102 12.24 13.09 -0.05
CA LEU A 102 12.64 11.78 0.45
C LEU A 102 13.31 11.03 -0.70
N TYR A 103 14.54 10.61 -0.52
CA TYR A 103 15.30 9.90 -1.54
C TYR A 103 16.08 8.73 -0.95
N ASN A 104 16.34 7.73 -1.78
CA ASN A 104 17.25 6.65 -1.43
C ASN A 104 18.68 7.06 -1.84
N PRO A 105 19.67 7.06 -0.93
CA PRO A 105 21.05 7.41 -1.27
C PRO A 105 21.67 6.55 -2.38
N GLU A 106 21.24 5.29 -2.50
CA GLU A 106 21.68 4.39 -3.57
C GLU A 106 21.03 4.71 -4.92
N ARG A 107 19.84 5.33 -4.89
CA ARG A 107 19.03 5.66 -6.07
C ARG A 107 18.39 7.04 -5.95
N PRO A 108 19.18 8.13 -6.00
CA PRO A 108 18.68 9.48 -5.76
C PRO A 108 17.59 9.94 -6.74
N LEU A 109 17.55 9.33 -7.93
CA LEU A 109 16.53 9.63 -8.95
C LEU A 109 15.15 9.05 -8.62
N GLU A 110 15.06 8.12 -7.68
CA GLU A 110 13.81 7.61 -7.13
C GLU A 110 13.35 8.46 -5.93
N ALA A 111 13.37 9.77 -6.08
CA ALA A 111 12.98 10.71 -5.05
C ALA A 111 11.48 10.99 -5.10
N ARG A 112 10.92 11.34 -3.95
CA ARG A 112 9.53 11.78 -3.82
C ARG A 112 9.41 12.97 -2.88
N ILE A 113 8.38 13.76 -3.05
CA ILE A 113 8.07 14.84 -2.12
C ILE A 113 7.41 14.24 -0.86
N GLN A 114 7.88 14.63 0.31
CA GLN A 114 7.25 14.24 1.56
C GLN A 114 5.86 14.89 1.64
N SER A 115 4.83 14.07 1.69
CA SER A 115 3.46 14.50 1.94
C SER A 115 2.77 13.55 2.92
N PHE A 116 1.80 14.06 3.66
CA PHE A 116 1.00 13.22 4.56
C PHE A 116 0.27 12.13 3.76
N GLY A 117 -0.23 12.46 2.57
CA GLY A 117 -0.93 11.52 1.70
C GLY A 117 -0.06 10.35 1.24
N SER A 118 1.21 10.59 0.89
CA SER A 118 2.11 9.52 0.45
C SER A 118 2.47 8.55 1.58
N LEU A 119 2.59 9.05 2.81
CA LEU A 119 2.78 8.19 4.00
C LEU A 119 1.52 7.38 4.31
N ALA A 120 0.35 8.01 4.24
CA ALA A 120 -0.91 7.32 4.48
C ALA A 120 -1.14 6.19 3.46
N LEU A 121 -0.90 6.44 2.16
CA LEU A 121 -1.04 5.44 1.10
C LEU A 121 -0.14 4.21 1.32
N MET A 122 1.07 4.40 1.85
CA MET A 122 1.99 3.29 2.13
C MET A 122 1.42 2.30 3.15
N TRP A 123 0.58 2.78 4.08
CA TRP A 123 -0.03 1.98 5.13
C TRP A 123 -1.43 1.46 4.81
N VAL A 124 -2.04 1.93 3.71
CA VAL A 124 -3.40 1.51 3.30
C VAL A 124 -3.44 0.01 3.00
N LEU A 125 -2.52 -0.50 2.19
CA LEU A 125 -2.51 -1.92 1.82
C LEU A 125 -2.32 -2.84 3.03
N PRO A 126 -1.27 -2.70 3.85
CA PRO A 126 -1.10 -3.55 5.04
C PRO A 126 -2.23 -3.35 6.05
N GLY A 127 -2.77 -2.15 6.20
CA GLY A 127 -3.88 -1.86 7.10
C GLY A 127 -5.16 -2.59 6.71
N ILE A 128 -5.61 -2.45 5.48
CA ILE A 128 -6.84 -3.10 4.98
C ILE A 128 -6.68 -4.62 5.02
N THR A 129 -5.56 -5.14 4.50
CA THR A 129 -5.30 -6.58 4.45
C THR A 129 -5.20 -7.20 5.84
N GLY A 130 -4.58 -6.49 6.78
CA GLY A 130 -4.48 -6.91 8.17
C GLY A 130 -5.84 -6.98 8.87
N ILE A 131 -6.67 -5.93 8.72
CA ILE A 131 -8.02 -5.89 9.30
C ILE A 131 -8.89 -7.01 8.75
N LEU A 132 -8.88 -7.22 7.44
CA LEU A 132 -9.63 -8.31 6.81
C LEU A 132 -9.15 -9.68 7.29
N GLY A 133 -7.83 -9.90 7.36
CA GLY A 133 -7.26 -11.14 7.87
C GLY A 133 -7.67 -11.44 9.31
N LEU A 134 -7.66 -10.45 10.19
CA LEU A 134 -8.11 -10.56 11.57
C LEU A 134 -9.62 -10.81 11.66
N ALA A 135 -10.42 -10.17 10.82
CA ALA A 135 -11.86 -10.40 10.78
C ALA A 135 -12.19 -11.84 10.37
N PHE A 136 -11.53 -12.38 9.33
CA PHE A 136 -11.68 -13.76 8.93
C PHE A 136 -11.25 -14.75 10.02
N LEU A 137 -10.11 -14.49 10.64
CA LEU A 137 -9.60 -15.34 11.73
C LEU A 137 -10.55 -15.32 12.93
N GLY A 138 -11.05 -14.15 13.32
CA GLY A 138 -12.06 -13.99 14.38
C GLY A 138 -13.35 -14.73 14.07
N GLY A 139 -13.80 -14.70 12.83
CA GLY A 139 -14.96 -15.48 12.37
C GLY A 139 -14.76 -16.98 12.52
N VAL A 140 -13.60 -17.50 12.10
CA VAL A 140 -13.24 -18.93 12.26
C VAL A 140 -13.21 -19.35 13.73
N ILE A 141 -12.60 -18.53 14.59
CA ILE A 141 -12.54 -18.80 16.04
C ILE A 141 -13.93 -18.80 16.65
N ALA A 142 -14.78 -17.83 16.28
CA ALA A 142 -16.13 -17.73 16.77
C ALA A 142 -16.97 -18.97 16.37
N VAL A 143 -16.89 -19.40 15.13
CA VAL A 143 -17.58 -20.62 14.65
C VAL A 143 -17.13 -21.84 15.45
N ARG A 144 -15.81 -22.03 15.61
CA ARG A 144 -15.28 -23.18 16.38
C ARG A 144 -15.69 -23.16 17.86
N LYS A 145 -15.84 -21.99 18.44
CA LYS A 145 -16.18 -21.85 19.87
C LYS A 145 -17.68 -21.92 20.15
N PHE A 146 -18.48 -21.36 19.27
CA PHE A 146 -19.94 -21.22 19.49
C PHE A 146 -20.80 -22.23 18.74
N MET A 147 -20.25 -22.93 17.74
CA MET A 147 -20.89 -24.07 17.09
C MET A 147 -20.18 -25.35 17.48
N PRO A 148 -20.60 -26.05 18.54
CA PRO A 148 -20.05 -27.36 18.88
C PRO A 148 -20.36 -28.34 17.73
N PRO A 149 -19.48 -29.33 17.48
CA PRO A 149 -19.73 -30.33 16.46
C PRO A 149 -21.07 -30.99 16.69
N THR A 150 -21.87 -31.10 15.63
CA THR A 150 -23.17 -31.75 15.64
C THR A 150 -23.01 -33.18 16.17
N GLU A 151 -23.85 -33.62 17.08
CA GLU A 151 -23.82 -34.93 17.76
C GLU A 151 -23.85 -36.14 16.80
N GLU A 152 -24.04 -35.91 15.52
CA GLU A 152 -24.09 -36.94 14.48
C GLU A 152 -22.76 -37.73 14.29
N SER A 153 -21.63 -37.12 14.71
CA SER A 153 -20.32 -37.80 14.64
C SER A 153 -20.03 -38.75 15.82
N GLN A 154 -20.81 -38.66 16.89
CA GLN A 154 -20.66 -39.57 18.03
C GLN A 154 -21.39 -40.91 17.87
N ASN A 155 -22.39 -40.96 17.00
CA ASN A 155 -23.16 -42.19 16.77
C ASN A 155 -22.48 -43.14 15.76
N GLU A 156 -21.50 -42.69 14.98
CA GLU A 156 -20.74 -43.54 14.07
C GLU A 156 -19.59 -44.32 14.76
N LEU A 157 -19.26 -43.95 16.01
CA LEU A 157 -18.20 -44.62 16.78
C LEU A 157 -18.72 -45.51 17.88
N ALA A 158 -20.01 -45.65 18.01
CA ALA A 158 -20.67 -46.61 18.89
C ALA A 158 -21.24 -47.80 18.09
#